data_8a0bf9d7bace8c9a90d1db25c1bc2bda
#
_entry.id   8a0bf9d7bace8c9a90d1db25c1bc2bda
#
_cell.length_a   1.000
_cell.length_b   1.000
_cell.length_c   1.000
_cell.angle_alpha   90.00
_cell.angle_beta   90.00
_cell.angle_gamma   90.00
#
_symmetry.space_group_name_H-M   'P 1'
#
loop_
_entity.id
_entity.type
_entity.pdbx_description
1 polymer ?
#
loop_
_entity_poly.entity_id
_entity_poly.type
_entity_poly.pdbx_seq_one_letter_code
_entity_poly.pdbx_strand_id
1 'polypeptide(L)'
;TASVMEMSELLRTKGARKVGPFFVRRNMSNTITANVGVAFKLQGVAHSITSACATSADAIGYAYNLIQLGKQDLMLAGGGEEDHWSQSLLFDAMGALCSKYNETPETASRPYSADRDGFVIAGGGGFVVLESLEHAQARGANILAEVVGYAANSDGADMVAPSGEGATRCILMALEEAKQHGVDQIDYVNTHGTS
;
A
#
# COMPACT_ATOMS: atom_id res chain seq x y z
N THR A 1 5.74 -6.47 12.31
CA THR A 1 6.84 -7.46 12.46
C THR A 1 7.74 -7.11 13.63
N ALA A 2 8.26 -5.88 13.76
CA ALA A 2 9.10 -5.44 14.88
C ALA A 2 8.45 -5.69 16.25
N SER A 3 7.19 -5.33 16.42
CA SER A 3 6.45 -5.52 17.67
C SER A 3 6.30 -7.00 18.06
N VAL A 4 6.14 -7.91 17.11
CA VAL A 4 6.09 -9.35 17.38
C VAL A 4 7.43 -9.87 17.90
N MET A 5 8.52 -9.40 17.31
CA MET A 5 9.87 -9.77 17.74
C MET A 5 10.18 -9.23 19.13
N GLU A 6 9.86 -7.98 19.41
CA GLU A 6 10.00 -7.37 20.73
C GLU A 6 9.21 -8.13 21.79
N MET A 7 7.94 -8.45 21.49
CA MET A 7 7.09 -9.25 22.37
C MET A 7 7.69 -10.64 22.64
N SER A 8 8.19 -11.31 21.60
CA SER A 8 8.79 -12.63 21.72
C SER A 8 10.04 -12.59 22.60
N GLU A 9 10.87 -11.58 22.46
CA GLU A 9 12.08 -11.42 23.29
C GLU A 9 11.73 -11.09 24.75
N LEU A 10 10.72 -10.25 24.98
CA LEU A 10 10.22 -9.98 26.33
C LEU A 10 9.66 -11.25 26.98
N LEU A 11 8.89 -12.04 26.24
CA LEU A 11 8.35 -13.32 26.71
C LEU A 11 9.48 -14.28 27.12
N ARG A 12 10.48 -14.43 26.25
CA ARG A 12 11.62 -15.34 26.44
C ARG A 12 12.50 -14.93 27.63
N THR A 13 12.74 -13.64 27.82
CA THR A 13 13.69 -13.14 28.81
C THR A 13 13.07 -12.74 30.14
N LYS A 14 11.83 -12.26 30.15
CA LYS A 14 11.18 -11.68 31.33
C LYS A 14 9.84 -12.30 31.69
N GLY A 15 9.35 -13.22 30.87
CA GLY A 15 8.07 -13.94 31.08
C GLY A 15 6.83 -13.14 30.67
N ALA A 16 5.69 -13.82 30.53
CA ALA A 16 4.45 -13.29 29.97
C ALA A 16 3.92 -12.03 30.65
N ARG A 17 4.06 -11.94 31.98
CA ARG A 17 3.58 -10.75 32.74
C ARG A 17 4.30 -9.44 32.38
N LYS A 18 5.46 -9.51 31.75
CA LYS A 18 6.24 -8.34 31.33
C LYS A 18 5.96 -7.87 29.90
N VAL A 19 5.21 -8.66 29.12
CA VAL A 19 4.78 -8.25 27.77
C VAL A 19 3.89 -7.01 27.84
N GLY A 20 3.00 -6.90 28.82
CA GLY A 20 2.13 -5.74 29.03
C GLY A 20 0.96 -5.65 28.03
N PRO A 21 0.02 -4.72 28.24
CA PRO A 21 -1.26 -4.68 27.52
C PRO A 21 -1.21 -4.01 26.15
N PHE A 22 -0.11 -3.39 25.78
CA PHE A 22 -0.06 -2.55 24.58
C PHE A 22 0.25 -3.31 23.28
N PHE A 23 0.76 -4.54 23.37
CA PHE A 23 1.16 -5.33 22.21
C PHE A 23 0.00 -5.74 21.31
N VAL A 24 -1.20 -5.93 21.85
CA VAL A 24 -2.40 -6.19 21.01
C VAL A 24 -2.56 -5.08 19.97
N ARG A 25 -2.59 -3.82 20.42
CA ARG A 25 -2.77 -2.66 19.54
C ARG A 25 -1.62 -2.45 18.56
N ARG A 26 -0.43 -2.90 18.90
CA ARG A 26 0.77 -2.80 18.04
C ARG A 26 0.85 -3.93 17.00
N ASN A 27 0.08 -5.00 17.18
CA ASN A 27 0.14 -6.20 16.33
C ASN A 27 -1.14 -6.48 15.54
N MET A 28 -2.18 -5.67 15.70
CA MET A 28 -3.39 -5.81 14.90
C MET A 28 -3.12 -5.42 13.45
N SER A 29 -3.65 -6.20 12.51
CA SER A 29 -3.50 -5.93 11.07
C SER A 29 -4.12 -4.59 10.62
N ASN A 30 -5.08 -4.07 11.40
CA ASN A 30 -5.75 -2.79 11.15
C ASN A 30 -5.22 -1.63 12.01
N THR A 31 -4.04 -1.75 12.58
CA THR A 31 -3.49 -0.73 13.50
C THR A 31 -3.36 0.65 12.84
N ILE A 32 -2.97 0.71 11.58
CA ILE A 32 -2.87 1.98 10.82
C ILE A 32 -4.24 2.63 10.74
N THR A 33 -5.24 1.91 10.24
CA THR A 33 -6.63 2.38 10.12
C THR A 33 -7.21 2.82 11.47
N ALA A 34 -6.96 2.04 12.53
CA ALA A 34 -7.44 2.37 13.87
C ALA A 34 -6.82 3.66 14.41
N ASN A 35 -5.52 3.87 14.24
CA ASN A 35 -4.85 5.11 14.67
C ASN A 35 -5.35 6.32 13.90
N VAL A 36 -5.47 6.22 12.57
CA VAL A 36 -5.99 7.28 11.72
C VAL A 36 -7.44 7.60 12.09
N GLY A 37 -8.29 6.57 12.26
CA GLY A 37 -9.68 6.73 12.66
C GLY A 37 -9.85 7.47 13.98
N VAL A 38 -9.04 7.14 14.98
CA VAL A 38 -9.04 7.82 16.29
C VAL A 38 -8.52 9.25 16.18
N ALA A 39 -7.40 9.45 15.47
CA ALA A 39 -6.76 10.76 15.34
C ALA A 39 -7.68 11.79 14.68
N PHE A 40 -8.40 11.37 13.65
CA PHE A 40 -9.34 12.25 12.91
C PHE A 40 -10.80 12.07 13.31
N LYS A 41 -11.09 11.25 14.33
CA LYS A 41 -12.47 10.96 14.80
C LYS A 41 -13.39 10.48 13.68
N LEU A 42 -12.89 9.65 12.79
CA LEU A 42 -13.66 9.11 11.68
C LEU A 42 -14.66 8.06 12.18
N GLN A 43 -15.90 8.13 11.69
CA GLN A 43 -17.00 7.30 12.15
C GLN A 43 -17.66 6.48 11.03
N GLY A 44 -17.18 6.62 9.79
CA GLY A 44 -17.65 5.85 8.64
C GLY A 44 -17.04 4.45 8.57
N VAL A 45 -17.12 3.85 7.40
CA VAL A 45 -16.49 2.53 7.13
C VAL A 45 -14.98 2.60 7.42
N ALA A 46 -14.49 1.67 8.23
CA ALA A 46 -13.09 1.62 8.63
C ALA A 46 -12.60 0.16 8.68
N HIS A 47 -11.70 -0.21 7.80
CA HIS A 47 -11.04 -1.52 7.79
C HIS A 47 -9.71 -1.45 7.06
N SER A 48 -8.90 -2.49 7.22
CA SER A 48 -7.69 -2.68 6.45
C SER A 48 -7.86 -3.88 5.53
N ILE A 49 -7.46 -3.70 4.29
CA ILE A 49 -7.30 -4.77 3.31
C ILE A 49 -5.83 -5.17 3.23
N THR A 50 -5.52 -6.28 2.60
CA THR A 50 -4.14 -6.72 2.40
C THR A 50 -3.99 -7.41 1.06
N SER A 51 -3.07 -6.91 0.26
CA SER A 51 -2.68 -7.41 -1.07
C SER A 51 -1.18 -7.13 -1.31
N ALA A 52 -0.37 -7.37 -0.28
CA ALA A 52 1.07 -7.13 -0.30
C ALA A 52 1.39 -5.69 -0.78
N CYS A 53 2.28 -5.53 -1.77
CA CYS A 53 2.69 -4.23 -2.29
C CYS A 53 1.55 -3.44 -2.95
N ALA A 54 0.47 -4.10 -3.38
CA ALA A 54 -0.69 -3.45 -3.99
C ALA A 54 -1.68 -2.86 -2.96
N THR A 55 -1.51 -3.14 -1.65
CA THR A 55 -2.49 -2.82 -0.61
C THR A 55 -2.95 -1.37 -0.61
N SER A 56 -2.04 -0.40 -0.77
CA SER A 56 -2.42 1.01 -0.77
C SER A 56 -3.23 1.41 -2.01
N ALA A 57 -2.89 0.86 -3.18
CA ALA A 57 -3.67 1.05 -4.40
C ALA A 57 -5.06 0.43 -4.28
N ASP A 58 -5.16 -0.78 -3.72
CA ASP A 58 -6.44 -1.44 -3.47
C ASP A 58 -7.28 -0.70 -2.43
N ALA A 59 -6.66 -0.11 -1.40
CA ALA A 59 -7.37 0.73 -0.43
C ALA A 59 -8.00 1.97 -1.10
N ILE A 60 -7.27 2.60 -2.01
CA ILE A 60 -7.76 3.74 -2.80
C ILE A 60 -8.90 3.30 -3.72
N GLY A 61 -8.72 2.22 -4.48
CA GLY A 61 -9.73 1.72 -5.38
C GLY A 61 -11.00 1.22 -4.67
N TYR A 62 -10.85 0.59 -3.52
CA TYR A 62 -11.99 0.20 -2.69
C TYR A 62 -12.78 1.41 -2.19
N ALA A 63 -12.09 2.44 -1.72
CA ALA A 63 -12.73 3.69 -1.30
C ALA A 63 -13.45 4.38 -2.47
N TYR A 64 -12.83 4.42 -3.65
CA TYR A 64 -13.44 4.88 -4.89
C TYR A 64 -14.76 4.15 -5.18
N ASN A 65 -14.75 2.82 -5.15
CA ASN A 65 -15.96 2.02 -5.36
C ASN A 65 -17.06 2.30 -4.34
N LEU A 66 -16.72 2.50 -3.06
CA LEU A 66 -17.72 2.83 -2.02
C LEU A 66 -18.35 4.20 -2.24
N ILE A 67 -17.59 5.17 -2.72
CA ILE A 67 -18.08 6.49 -3.06
C ILE A 67 -18.98 6.42 -4.30
N GLN A 68 -18.57 5.73 -5.35
CA GLN A 68 -19.40 5.51 -6.55
C GLN A 68 -20.74 4.83 -6.22
N LEU A 69 -20.74 3.90 -5.27
CA LEU A 69 -21.95 3.21 -4.81
C LEU A 69 -22.81 4.06 -3.83
N GLY A 70 -22.41 5.29 -3.55
CA GLY A 70 -23.12 6.18 -2.62
C GLY A 70 -23.12 5.68 -1.17
N LYS A 71 -22.15 4.86 -0.78
CA LYS A 71 -22.02 4.32 0.58
C LYS A 71 -21.28 5.27 1.52
N GLN A 72 -20.42 6.11 0.97
CA GLN A 72 -19.65 7.14 1.67
C GLN A 72 -19.51 8.35 0.74
N ASP A 73 -19.50 9.56 1.29
CA ASP A 73 -19.24 10.78 0.53
C ASP A 73 -17.75 11.18 0.55
N LEU A 74 -17.06 10.77 1.64
CA LEU A 74 -15.65 11.07 1.85
C LEU A 74 -14.96 9.88 2.52
N MET A 75 -13.78 9.51 2.03
CA MET A 75 -12.94 8.48 2.61
C MET A 75 -11.47 8.89 2.63
N LEU A 76 -10.76 8.52 3.70
CA LEU A 76 -9.31 8.58 3.77
C LEU A 76 -8.75 7.20 3.43
N ALA A 77 -8.00 7.10 2.36
CA ALA A 77 -7.46 5.85 1.83
C ALA A 77 -5.95 5.94 1.59
N GLY A 78 -5.25 4.84 1.80
CA GLY A 78 -3.80 4.79 1.64
C GLY A 78 -3.18 3.65 2.42
N GLY A 79 -1.93 3.79 2.80
CA GLY A 79 -1.22 2.78 3.56
C GLY A 79 0.04 3.28 4.22
N GLY A 80 0.70 2.38 4.93
CA GLY A 80 1.97 2.64 5.56
C GLY A 80 2.75 1.34 5.72
N GLU A 81 4.06 1.45 5.61
CA GLU A 81 4.99 0.34 5.74
C GLU A 81 6.10 0.68 6.73
N GLU A 82 6.44 -0.31 7.55
CA GLU A 82 7.51 -0.21 8.53
C GLU A 82 8.85 -0.64 7.90
N ASP A 83 9.89 0.17 8.05
CA ASP A 83 11.26 -0.27 7.79
C ASP A 83 11.83 -0.95 9.04
N HIS A 84 12.05 -2.26 8.95
CA HIS A 84 12.64 -3.04 10.04
C HIS A 84 13.46 -4.21 9.49
N TRP A 85 14.64 -4.44 10.05
CA TRP A 85 15.60 -5.46 9.60
C TRP A 85 15.01 -6.87 9.46
N SER A 86 14.04 -7.22 10.31
CA SER A 86 13.41 -8.55 10.25
C SER A 86 12.56 -8.78 9.01
N GLN A 87 12.08 -7.70 8.38
CA GLN A 87 11.40 -7.77 7.09
C GLN A 87 12.43 -7.83 5.96
N SER A 88 13.46 -6.99 6.02
CA SER A 88 14.56 -7.01 5.07
C SER A 88 15.22 -8.40 4.99
N LEU A 89 15.43 -9.06 6.14
CA LEU A 89 15.99 -10.42 6.21
C LEU A 89 15.20 -11.44 5.38
N LEU A 90 13.86 -11.32 5.31
CA LEU A 90 13.04 -12.26 4.53
C LEU A 90 13.30 -12.11 3.02
N PHE A 91 13.42 -10.87 2.55
CA PHE A 91 13.76 -10.58 1.16
C PHE A 91 15.21 -10.89 0.82
N ASP A 92 16.13 -10.68 1.77
CA ASP A 92 17.53 -11.06 1.62
C ASP A 92 17.68 -12.58 1.48
N ALA A 93 16.98 -13.35 2.32
CA ALA A 93 16.97 -14.82 2.24
C ALA A 93 16.42 -15.35 0.91
N MET A 94 15.58 -14.59 0.21
CA MET A 94 15.11 -14.89 -1.14
C MET A 94 16.11 -14.49 -2.23
N GLY A 95 17.19 -13.79 -1.90
CA GLY A 95 18.09 -13.19 -2.87
C GLY A 95 17.46 -12.03 -3.65
N ALA A 96 16.47 -11.35 -3.06
CA ALA A 96 15.73 -10.27 -3.73
C ALA A 96 16.27 -8.87 -3.40
N LEU A 97 17.14 -8.74 -2.39
CA LEU A 97 17.73 -7.45 -2.03
C LEU A 97 18.97 -7.11 -2.83
N CYS A 98 19.13 -5.81 -3.08
CA CYS A 98 20.36 -5.25 -3.61
C CYS A 98 21.50 -5.42 -2.61
N SER A 99 22.60 -6.02 -3.05
CA SER A 99 23.82 -6.20 -2.26
C SER A 99 25.07 -5.61 -2.94
N LYS A 100 25.04 -5.50 -4.26
CA LYS A 100 26.16 -5.03 -5.09
C LYS A 100 26.58 -3.59 -4.79
N TYR A 101 25.65 -2.76 -4.33
CA TYR A 101 25.87 -1.33 -4.13
C TYR A 101 25.96 -0.91 -2.67
N ASN A 102 26.32 -1.82 -1.76
CA ASN A 102 26.44 -1.50 -0.33
C ASN A 102 27.48 -0.39 -0.02
N GLU A 103 28.53 -0.29 -0.86
CA GLU A 103 29.54 0.76 -0.73
C GLU A 103 29.14 2.10 -1.39
N THR A 104 28.04 2.09 -2.17
CA THR A 104 27.51 3.27 -2.87
C THR A 104 25.98 3.29 -2.78
N PRO A 105 25.39 3.34 -1.56
CA PRO A 105 23.98 3.14 -1.34
C PRO A 105 23.08 4.15 -2.05
N GLU A 106 23.57 5.36 -2.29
CA GLU A 106 22.85 6.40 -3.04
C GLU A 106 22.59 6.03 -4.51
N THR A 107 23.30 5.01 -5.03
CA THR A 107 23.12 4.51 -6.39
C THR A 107 22.44 3.13 -6.45
N ALA A 108 22.06 2.56 -5.32
CA ALA A 108 21.55 1.19 -5.21
C ALA A 108 20.17 1.01 -5.85
N SER A 109 19.22 1.93 -5.57
CA SER A 109 17.89 1.89 -6.19
C SER A 109 17.95 2.40 -7.62
N ARG A 110 17.81 1.48 -8.59
CA ARG A 110 17.91 1.78 -10.02
C ARG A 110 16.95 0.95 -10.87
N PRO A 111 15.63 1.11 -10.67
CA PRO A 111 14.63 0.37 -11.44
C PRO A 111 14.84 0.59 -12.95
N TYR A 112 14.58 -0.46 -13.73
CA TYR A 112 14.77 -0.52 -15.20
C TYR A 112 16.21 -0.40 -15.71
N SER A 113 17.21 -0.16 -14.86
CA SER A 113 18.61 -0.21 -15.28
C SER A 113 19.03 -1.65 -15.62
N ALA A 114 19.90 -1.79 -16.60
CA ALA A 114 20.43 -3.11 -17.01
C ALA A 114 21.30 -3.75 -15.91
N ASP A 115 21.89 -2.94 -15.04
CA ASP A 115 22.77 -3.33 -13.95
C ASP A 115 22.09 -3.30 -12.57
N ARG A 116 20.75 -3.21 -12.51
CA ARG A 116 20.00 -3.30 -11.25
C ARG A 116 20.29 -4.63 -10.55
N ASP A 117 20.19 -4.62 -9.23
CA ASP A 117 20.63 -5.75 -8.41
C ASP A 117 19.58 -6.20 -7.35
N GLY A 118 18.38 -5.69 -7.40
CA GLY A 118 17.32 -6.05 -6.46
C GLY A 118 16.76 -4.87 -5.68
N PHE A 119 15.93 -5.16 -4.68
CA PHE A 119 15.22 -4.18 -3.90
C PHE A 119 16.12 -3.38 -2.98
N VAL A 120 15.74 -2.14 -2.75
CA VAL A 120 16.23 -1.31 -1.64
C VAL A 120 15.03 -1.03 -0.74
N ILE A 121 15.00 -1.67 0.43
CA ILE A 121 13.89 -1.57 1.37
C ILE A 121 13.82 -0.16 1.97
N ALA A 122 12.62 0.35 2.10
CA ALA A 122 12.32 1.61 2.80
C ALA A 122 10.96 1.54 3.49
N GLY A 123 10.76 2.40 4.47
CA GLY A 123 9.47 2.62 5.11
C GLY A 123 8.81 3.91 4.64
N GLY A 124 7.53 4.05 4.95
CA GLY A 124 6.79 5.28 4.66
C GLY A 124 5.30 5.14 4.87
N GLY A 125 4.60 6.24 4.72
CA GLY A 125 3.14 6.28 4.78
C GLY A 125 2.58 7.40 3.92
N GLY A 126 1.45 7.13 3.29
CA GLY A 126 0.75 8.11 2.47
C GLY A 126 -0.75 7.84 2.42
N PHE A 127 -1.51 8.91 2.44
CA PHE A 127 -2.97 8.86 2.36
C PHE A 127 -3.49 9.93 1.40
N VAL A 128 -4.58 9.59 0.73
CA VAL A 128 -5.36 10.52 -0.06
C VAL A 128 -6.76 10.65 0.54
N VAL A 129 -7.35 11.83 0.40
CA VAL A 129 -8.77 12.08 0.69
C VAL A 129 -9.51 11.89 -0.62
N LEU A 130 -10.34 10.86 -0.70
CA LEU A 130 -11.29 10.66 -1.79
C LEU A 130 -12.65 11.20 -1.39
N GLU A 131 -13.33 11.82 -2.32
CA GLU A 131 -14.57 12.54 -2.05
C GLU A 131 -15.47 12.53 -3.29
N SER A 132 -16.79 12.44 -3.11
CA SER A 132 -17.69 12.64 -4.24
C SER A 132 -17.54 14.06 -4.78
N LEU A 133 -17.70 14.25 -6.08
CA LEU A 133 -17.55 15.56 -6.71
C LEU A 133 -18.51 16.59 -6.11
N GLU A 134 -19.76 16.18 -5.87
CA GLU A 134 -20.81 17.02 -5.30
C GLU A 134 -20.43 17.51 -3.89
N HIS A 135 -19.95 16.59 -3.05
CA HIS A 135 -19.53 16.93 -1.68
C HIS A 135 -18.32 17.87 -1.71
N ALA A 136 -17.32 17.58 -2.54
CA ALA A 136 -16.12 18.40 -2.70
C ALA A 136 -16.46 19.83 -3.15
N GLN A 137 -17.33 19.98 -4.14
CA GLN A 137 -17.78 21.26 -4.65
C GLN A 137 -18.58 22.03 -3.61
N ALA A 138 -19.50 21.36 -2.91
CA ALA A 138 -20.37 21.99 -1.89
C ALA A 138 -19.57 22.65 -0.75
N ARG A 139 -18.42 22.09 -0.37
CA ARG A 139 -17.54 22.67 0.65
C ARG A 139 -16.42 23.56 0.10
N GLY A 140 -16.33 23.74 -1.22
CA GLY A 140 -15.27 24.53 -1.86
C GLY A 140 -13.89 23.89 -1.77
N ALA A 141 -13.81 22.56 -1.90
CA ALA A 141 -12.55 21.83 -1.84
C ALA A 141 -11.60 22.23 -2.97
N ASN A 142 -10.30 22.24 -2.69
CA ASN A 142 -9.29 22.29 -3.72
C ASN A 142 -9.12 20.89 -4.32
N ILE A 143 -9.78 20.61 -5.44
CA ILE A 143 -9.74 19.32 -6.13
C ILE A 143 -8.42 19.24 -6.90
N LEU A 144 -7.60 18.23 -6.60
CA LEU A 144 -6.29 18.05 -7.22
C LEU A 144 -6.35 17.18 -8.48
N ALA A 145 -7.21 16.15 -8.46
CA ALA A 145 -7.38 15.19 -9.55
C ALA A 145 -8.71 14.47 -9.40
N GLU A 146 -9.10 13.76 -10.44
CA GLU A 146 -10.23 12.84 -10.44
C GLU A 146 -9.74 11.41 -10.62
N VAL A 147 -10.30 10.45 -9.88
CA VAL A 147 -10.07 9.03 -10.08
C VAL A 147 -11.14 8.53 -11.05
N VAL A 148 -10.73 8.08 -12.21
CA VAL A 148 -11.65 7.72 -13.32
C VAL A 148 -11.59 6.24 -13.68
N GLY A 149 -10.79 5.45 -12.99
CA GLY A 149 -10.75 4.01 -13.22
C GLY A 149 -9.91 3.29 -12.17
N TYR A 150 -10.37 2.10 -11.80
CA TYR A 150 -9.68 1.20 -10.90
C TYR A 150 -9.92 -0.24 -11.31
N ALA A 151 -8.88 -1.06 -11.19
CA ALA A 151 -9.01 -2.50 -11.35
C ALA A 151 -8.08 -3.25 -10.40
N ALA A 152 -8.51 -4.43 -10.01
CA ALA A 152 -7.71 -5.41 -9.30
C ALA A 152 -8.01 -6.80 -9.86
N ASN A 153 -7.00 -7.64 -9.92
CA ASN A 153 -7.14 -9.05 -10.31
C ASN A 153 -6.06 -9.91 -9.63
N SER A 154 -6.19 -11.23 -9.82
CA SER A 154 -5.12 -12.16 -9.50
C SER A 154 -4.40 -12.58 -10.78
N ASP A 155 -3.07 -12.65 -10.76
CA ASP A 155 -2.29 -13.23 -11.85
C ASP A 155 -2.62 -14.73 -12.02
N GLY A 156 -2.71 -15.46 -10.91
CA GLY A 156 -3.07 -16.87 -10.89
C GLY A 156 -1.98 -17.82 -11.39
N ALA A 157 -0.78 -17.30 -11.70
CA ALA A 157 0.31 -18.09 -12.24
C ALA A 157 1.24 -18.66 -11.15
N ASP A 158 1.74 -17.80 -10.29
CA ASP A 158 2.67 -18.14 -9.21
C ASP A 158 2.44 -17.24 -8.00
N MET A 159 2.87 -17.66 -6.80
CA MET A 159 2.71 -16.88 -5.59
C MET A 159 3.63 -15.65 -5.53
N VAL A 160 4.80 -15.73 -6.15
CA VAL A 160 5.87 -14.72 -6.04
C VAL A 160 6.27 -14.15 -7.40
N ALA A 161 6.42 -15.00 -8.43
CA ALA A 161 6.91 -14.61 -9.74
C ALA A 161 5.75 -14.18 -10.66
N PRO A 162 5.65 -12.88 -11.02
CA PRO A 162 4.58 -12.41 -11.88
C PRO A 162 4.76 -12.94 -13.32
N SER A 163 3.67 -13.38 -13.95
CA SER A 163 3.67 -13.77 -15.36
C SER A 163 3.74 -12.57 -16.32
N GLY A 164 3.31 -11.40 -15.85
CA GLY A 164 3.09 -10.19 -16.65
C GLY A 164 1.70 -10.13 -17.28
N GLU A 165 1.03 -11.25 -17.44
CA GLU A 165 -0.31 -11.31 -18.02
C GLU A 165 -1.37 -10.73 -17.10
N GLY A 166 -1.30 -11.04 -15.78
CA GLY A 166 -2.20 -10.49 -14.79
C GLY A 166 -2.12 -8.97 -14.71
N ALA A 167 -0.90 -8.41 -14.69
CA ALA A 167 -0.69 -6.96 -14.71
C ALA A 167 -1.27 -6.32 -15.99
N THR A 168 -1.05 -6.93 -17.14
CA THR A 168 -1.62 -6.46 -18.42
C THR A 168 -3.14 -6.42 -18.36
N ARG A 169 -3.78 -7.50 -17.89
CA ARG A 169 -5.27 -7.54 -17.75
C ARG A 169 -5.75 -6.44 -16.79
N CYS A 170 -5.08 -6.26 -15.64
CA CYS A 170 -5.45 -5.24 -14.67
C CYS A 170 -5.39 -3.83 -15.27
N ILE A 171 -4.31 -3.51 -15.97
CA ILE A 171 -4.15 -2.22 -16.65
C ILE A 171 -5.26 -2.02 -17.70
N LEU A 172 -5.53 -3.01 -18.52
CA LEU A 172 -6.57 -2.92 -19.54
C LEU A 172 -7.97 -2.73 -18.96
N MET A 173 -8.29 -3.37 -17.82
CA MET A 173 -9.56 -3.18 -17.12
C MET A 173 -9.70 -1.75 -16.60
N ALA A 174 -8.65 -1.20 -15.96
CA ALA A 174 -8.67 0.17 -15.45
C ALA A 174 -8.79 1.20 -16.60
N LEU A 175 -8.09 0.96 -17.71
CA LEU A 175 -8.19 1.81 -18.91
C LEU A 175 -9.58 1.76 -19.54
N GLU A 176 -10.23 0.61 -19.55
CA GLU A 176 -11.59 0.48 -20.10
C GLU A 176 -12.60 1.26 -19.26
N GLU A 177 -12.45 1.27 -17.93
CA GLU A 177 -13.26 2.12 -17.07
C GLU A 177 -12.97 3.61 -17.31
N ALA A 178 -11.69 4.00 -17.38
CA ALA A 178 -11.29 5.39 -17.64
C ALA A 178 -11.83 5.94 -18.96
N LYS A 179 -11.92 5.11 -20.01
CA LYS A 179 -12.53 5.51 -21.29
C LYS A 179 -14.01 5.91 -21.16
N GLN A 180 -14.74 5.30 -20.25
CA GLN A 180 -16.15 5.66 -20.00
C GLN A 180 -16.28 7.09 -19.45
N HIS A 181 -15.19 7.61 -18.90
CA HIS A 181 -15.05 9.00 -18.43
C HIS A 181 -14.31 9.90 -19.42
N GLY A 182 -14.12 9.47 -20.66
CA GLY A 182 -13.50 10.27 -21.73
C GLY A 182 -11.98 10.35 -21.70
N VAL A 183 -11.32 9.44 -20.98
CA VAL A 183 -9.85 9.37 -20.95
C VAL A 183 -9.37 8.31 -21.95
N ASP A 184 -8.89 8.77 -23.08
CA ASP A 184 -8.44 7.90 -24.19
C ASP A 184 -6.92 7.74 -24.25
N GLN A 185 -6.18 8.59 -23.55
CA GLN A 185 -4.72 8.61 -23.58
C GLN A 185 -4.14 8.67 -22.17
N ILE A 186 -3.04 7.97 -21.97
CA ILE A 186 -2.24 8.03 -20.74
C ILE A 186 -0.93 8.73 -21.04
N ASP A 187 -0.66 9.81 -20.33
CA ASP A 187 0.54 10.62 -20.50
C ASP A 187 1.66 10.23 -19.55
N TYR A 188 1.31 9.62 -18.40
CA TYR A 188 2.27 9.23 -17.37
C TYR A 188 1.86 7.91 -16.71
N VAL A 189 2.84 7.04 -16.50
CA VAL A 189 2.66 5.77 -15.76
C VAL A 189 3.64 5.72 -14.59
N ASN A 190 3.11 5.70 -13.38
CA ASN A 190 3.88 5.39 -12.18
C ASN A 190 3.88 3.89 -11.98
N THR A 191 5.00 3.26 -12.22
CA THR A 191 5.16 1.82 -12.13
C THR A 191 5.57 1.40 -10.73
N HIS A 192 5.42 0.11 -10.40
CA HIS A 192 5.92 -0.43 -9.14
C HIS A 192 7.44 -0.28 -9.00
N GLY A 193 8.20 -0.54 -10.06
CA GLY A 193 9.60 -0.16 -10.22
C GLY A 193 10.52 -0.56 -9.07
N THR A 194 10.53 -1.81 -8.67
CA THR A 194 11.26 -2.30 -7.48
C THR A 194 12.76 -2.46 -7.67
N SER A 195 13.29 -2.42 -8.88
CA SER A 195 14.70 -2.61 -9.24
C SER A 195 15.18 -4.06 -9.33
#